data_6f79527a9e56f2cda6d6ed02f64b027e
#
_entry.id   6f79527a9e56f2cda6d6ed02f64b027e
#
_cell.length_a   1.000
_cell.length_b   1.000
_cell.length_c   1.000
_cell.angle_alpha   90.00
_cell.angle_beta   90.00
_cell.angle_gamma   90.00
#
_symmetry.space_group_name_H-M   'P 1'
#
loop_
_entity.id
_entity.type
_entity.pdbx_description
1 polymer ?
#
loop_
_entity_poly.entity_id
_entity_poly.type
_entity_poly.pdbx_seq_one_letter_code
_entity_poly.pdbx_strand_id
1 'polypeptide(L)'
;MAAFRLPSVPAWRSCIPGFAAAAAWFTAAWVTAAWPDPPDTDWAYTRELAILFAVCGIALACVSLAGIRFDTWRRLRRSAPWLLALALFFLAWEAATAKYGLLPLPFFPPPQAILEVFIDDWARLADRQSLTGL
;
A
#
# COMPACT_ATOMS: atom_id res chain seq x y z
N MET A 1 32.76 39.51 1.33
CA MET A 1 31.96 38.55 0.49
C MET A 1 30.74 38.14 1.29
N ALA A 2 29.55 38.66 1.01
CA ALA A 2 28.30 38.28 1.68
C ALA A 2 27.84 36.95 1.12
N ALA A 3 27.80 35.92 1.97
CA ALA A 3 27.26 34.61 1.59
C ALA A 3 25.74 34.77 1.30
N PHE A 4 25.38 34.57 0.04
CA PHE A 4 23.99 34.54 -0.39
C PHE A 4 23.30 33.31 0.25
N ARG A 5 22.55 33.52 1.35
CA ARG A 5 21.72 32.51 1.97
C ARG A 5 20.51 32.30 1.06
N LEU A 6 20.47 31.14 0.39
CA LEU A 6 19.27 30.69 -0.31
C LEU A 6 18.09 30.63 0.69
N PRO A 7 16.89 31.09 0.30
CA PRO A 7 15.72 30.99 1.17
C PRO A 7 15.46 29.54 1.55
N SER A 8 15.32 29.28 2.86
CA SER A 8 15.03 27.92 3.37
C SER A 8 13.68 27.46 2.82
N VAL A 9 13.68 26.34 2.13
CA VAL A 9 12.45 25.70 1.63
C VAL A 9 11.54 25.42 2.84
N PRO A 10 10.31 25.91 2.86
CA PRO A 10 9.41 25.72 3.99
C PRO A 10 9.19 24.22 4.25
N ALA A 11 9.19 23.84 5.54
CA ALA A 11 9.15 22.44 5.99
C ALA A 11 8.00 21.61 5.39
N TRP A 12 6.83 22.22 5.14
CA TRP A 12 5.68 21.55 4.54
C TRP A 12 5.93 21.04 3.12
N ARG A 13 6.75 21.76 2.31
CA ARG A 13 7.12 21.31 0.95
C ARG A 13 7.90 20.00 0.97
N SER A 14 8.64 19.78 2.02
CA SER A 14 9.39 18.53 2.20
C SER A 14 8.48 17.34 2.45
N CYS A 15 7.25 17.55 2.96
CA CYS A 15 6.29 16.49 3.29
C CYS A 15 5.39 16.08 2.11
N ILE A 16 5.36 16.84 1.01
CA ILE A 16 4.52 16.57 -0.15
C ILE A 16 4.68 15.14 -0.69
N PRO A 17 5.90 14.60 -0.89
CA PRO A 17 6.05 13.24 -1.41
C PRO A 17 5.45 12.17 -0.50
N GLY A 18 5.54 12.34 0.82
CA GLY A 18 4.95 11.42 1.79
C GLY A 18 3.43 11.44 1.78
N PHE A 19 2.83 12.64 1.70
CA PHE A 19 1.38 12.77 1.57
C PHE A 19 0.87 12.27 0.22
N ALA A 20 1.61 12.47 -0.86
CA ALA A 20 1.27 11.91 -2.17
C ALA A 20 1.27 10.38 -2.14
N ALA A 21 2.27 9.77 -1.50
CA ALA A 21 2.30 8.32 -1.30
C ALA A 21 1.13 7.84 -0.44
N ALA A 22 0.83 8.53 0.69
CA ALA A 22 -0.32 8.20 1.53
C ALA A 22 -1.65 8.28 0.76
N ALA A 23 -1.85 9.33 -0.04
CA ALA A 23 -3.04 9.51 -0.87
C ALA A 23 -3.18 8.37 -1.89
N ALA A 24 -2.09 7.94 -2.52
CA ALA A 24 -2.12 6.82 -3.46
C ALA A 24 -2.51 5.49 -2.78
N TRP A 25 -2.03 5.22 -1.56
CA TRP A 25 -2.45 4.06 -0.78
C TRP A 25 -3.92 4.12 -0.36
N PHE A 26 -4.42 5.29 0.02
CA PHE A 26 -5.87 5.46 0.28
C PHE A 26 -6.71 5.29 -0.97
N THR A 27 -6.23 5.76 -2.13
CA THR A 27 -6.91 5.52 -3.41
C THR A 27 -6.96 4.03 -3.74
N ALA A 28 -5.86 3.30 -3.54
CA ALA A 28 -5.84 1.84 -3.71
C ALA A 28 -6.84 1.17 -2.75
N ALA A 29 -6.86 1.52 -1.47
CA ALA A 29 -7.82 1.00 -0.50
C ALA A 29 -9.28 1.27 -0.91
N TRP A 30 -9.55 2.47 -1.38
CA TRP A 30 -10.89 2.86 -1.83
C TRP A 30 -11.31 2.10 -3.10
N VAL A 31 -10.44 1.98 -4.08
CA VAL A 31 -10.71 1.21 -5.31
C VAL A 31 -10.99 -0.26 -4.98
N THR A 32 -10.16 -0.88 -4.13
CA THR A 32 -10.37 -2.26 -3.69
C THR A 32 -11.71 -2.45 -2.97
N ALA A 33 -12.09 -1.53 -2.08
CA ALA A 33 -13.30 -1.67 -1.25
C ALA A 33 -14.59 -1.23 -1.93
N ALA A 34 -14.55 -0.17 -2.74
CA ALA A 34 -15.76 0.51 -3.24
C ALA A 34 -16.07 0.22 -4.71
N TRP A 35 -15.09 -0.18 -5.50
CA TRP A 35 -15.33 -0.54 -6.90
C TRP A 35 -15.84 -1.97 -6.98
N PRO A 36 -17.04 -2.20 -7.58
CA PRO A 36 -17.61 -3.54 -7.68
C PRO A 36 -16.74 -4.47 -8.54
N ASP A 37 -16.63 -5.71 -8.10
CA ASP A 37 -15.98 -6.76 -8.87
C ASP A 37 -16.88 -7.20 -10.04
N PRO A 38 -16.32 -7.79 -11.12
CA PRO A 38 -17.11 -8.35 -12.21
C PRO A 38 -18.07 -9.41 -11.69
N PRO A 39 -19.27 -9.56 -12.33
CA PRO A 39 -20.19 -10.62 -11.98
C PRO A 39 -19.47 -11.99 -12.09
N ASP A 40 -19.78 -12.88 -11.16
CA ASP A 40 -19.18 -14.22 -11.02
C ASP A 40 -17.74 -14.28 -10.45
N THR A 41 -17.23 -13.16 -9.91
CA THR A 41 -15.96 -13.14 -9.17
C THR A 41 -16.22 -12.72 -7.74
N ASP A 42 -15.95 -13.62 -6.78
CA ASP A 42 -16.03 -13.33 -5.35
C ASP A 42 -14.64 -13.59 -4.74
N TRP A 43 -13.95 -12.49 -4.37
CA TRP A 43 -12.61 -12.57 -3.81
C TRP A 43 -12.69 -12.55 -2.29
N ALA A 44 -12.32 -13.65 -1.64
CA ALA A 44 -12.49 -13.86 -0.20
C ALA A 44 -11.86 -12.76 0.68
N TYR A 45 -10.71 -12.22 0.29
CA TYR A 45 -9.92 -11.28 1.11
C TYR A 45 -9.89 -9.84 0.59
N THR A 46 -10.90 -9.41 -0.16
CA THR A 46 -11.00 -8.03 -0.68
C THR A 46 -11.00 -6.99 0.43
N ARG A 47 -11.75 -7.25 1.52
CA ARG A 47 -11.84 -6.35 2.67
C ARG A 47 -10.51 -6.24 3.42
N GLU A 48 -9.85 -7.36 3.64
CA GLU A 48 -8.57 -7.45 4.36
C GLU A 48 -7.48 -6.71 3.57
N LEU A 49 -7.45 -6.88 2.25
CA LEU A 49 -6.53 -6.16 1.37
C LEU A 49 -6.79 -4.64 1.41
N ALA A 50 -8.05 -4.22 1.37
CA ALA A 50 -8.42 -2.81 1.49
C ALA A 50 -7.98 -2.21 2.84
N ILE A 51 -8.16 -2.96 3.94
CA ILE A 51 -7.69 -2.57 5.27
C ILE A 51 -6.16 -2.45 5.29
N LEU A 52 -5.44 -3.40 4.70
CA LEU A 52 -3.98 -3.37 4.61
C LEU A 52 -3.50 -2.10 3.89
N PHE A 53 -4.10 -1.77 2.76
CA PHE A 53 -3.78 -0.56 2.01
C PHE A 53 -4.11 0.72 2.80
N ALA A 54 -5.24 0.74 3.51
CA ALA A 54 -5.61 1.87 4.37
C ALA A 54 -4.61 2.06 5.53
N VAL A 55 -4.17 0.97 6.17
CA VAL A 55 -3.15 1.00 7.23
C VAL A 55 -1.82 1.55 6.71
N CYS A 56 -1.39 1.14 5.50
CA CYS A 56 -0.21 1.72 4.86
C CYS A 56 -0.36 3.22 4.63
N GLY A 57 -1.52 3.66 4.15
CA GLY A 57 -1.84 5.08 3.97
C GLY A 57 -1.79 5.88 5.27
N ILE A 58 -2.40 5.35 6.35
CA ILE A 58 -2.40 5.96 7.68
C ILE A 58 -0.97 6.07 8.23
N ALA A 59 -0.20 4.98 8.16
CA ALA A 59 1.18 4.96 8.64
C ALA A 59 2.04 6.02 7.91
N LEU A 60 1.92 6.12 6.59
CA LEU A 60 2.63 7.12 5.80
C LEU A 60 2.19 8.54 6.12
N ALA A 61 0.89 8.78 6.32
CA ALA A 61 0.37 10.08 6.73
C ALA A 61 0.91 10.47 8.13
N CYS A 62 0.88 9.56 9.09
CA CYS A 62 1.40 9.79 10.45
C CYS A 62 2.89 10.10 10.44
N VAL A 63 3.70 9.32 9.70
CA VAL A 63 5.15 9.56 9.60
C VAL A 63 5.43 10.87 8.85
N SER A 64 4.63 11.22 7.84
CA SER A 64 4.75 12.50 7.14
C SER A 64 4.44 13.69 8.06
N LEU A 65 3.43 13.58 8.92
CA LEU A 65 3.11 14.58 9.94
C LEU A 65 4.19 14.67 11.02
N ALA A 66 4.68 13.54 11.51
CA ALA A 66 5.77 13.49 12.49
C ALA A 66 7.07 14.09 11.93
N GLY A 67 7.32 13.89 10.64
CA GLY A 67 8.49 14.42 9.94
C GLY A 67 8.56 15.96 9.89
N ILE A 68 7.44 16.66 10.09
CA ILE A 68 7.40 18.12 10.25
C ILE A 68 8.12 18.54 11.54
N ARG A 69 8.10 17.69 12.57
CA ARG A 69 8.65 17.97 13.91
C ARG A 69 10.03 17.36 14.16
N PHE A 70 10.38 16.28 13.47
CA PHE A 70 11.60 15.49 13.72
C PHE A 70 12.41 15.26 12.45
N ASP A 71 13.74 15.29 12.56
CA ASP A 71 14.69 15.08 11.44
C ASP A 71 14.66 13.63 10.82
N THR A 72 13.80 12.77 11.33
CA THR A 72 13.55 11.41 10.82
C THR A 72 13.04 11.41 9.37
N TRP A 73 12.63 12.56 8.89
CA TRP A 73 12.11 12.84 7.56
C TRP A 73 13.08 12.52 6.42
N ARG A 74 14.38 12.61 6.65
CA ARG A 74 15.38 12.44 5.59
C ARG A 74 15.33 11.05 4.94
N ARG A 75 15.09 9.99 5.74
CA ARG A 75 14.94 8.61 5.24
C ARG A 75 13.63 8.43 4.49
N LEU A 76 12.52 8.88 5.04
CA LEU A 76 11.19 8.75 4.42
C LEU A 76 11.11 9.52 3.10
N ARG A 77 11.65 10.73 3.03
CA ARG A 77 11.69 11.52 1.79
C ARG A 77 12.44 10.78 0.66
N ARG A 78 13.46 10.00 0.99
CA ARG A 78 14.19 9.18 0.02
C ARG A 78 13.37 7.97 -0.44
N SER A 79 12.55 7.42 0.44
CA SER A 79 11.72 6.23 0.16
C SER A 79 10.33 6.57 -0.38
N ALA A 80 9.83 7.78 -0.18
CA ALA A 80 8.49 8.19 -0.58
C ALA A 80 8.18 7.98 -2.08
N PRO A 81 9.09 8.27 -3.03
CA PRO A 81 8.83 7.97 -4.45
C PRO A 81 8.66 6.49 -4.72
N TRP A 82 9.39 5.62 -4.05
CA TRP A 82 9.27 4.16 -4.16
C TRP A 82 7.96 3.64 -3.57
N LEU A 83 7.54 4.21 -2.43
CA LEU A 83 6.27 3.88 -1.79
C LEU A 83 5.07 4.36 -2.62
N LEU A 84 5.20 5.51 -3.29
CA LEU A 84 4.23 5.99 -4.27
C LEU A 84 4.18 5.05 -5.48
N ALA A 85 5.32 4.69 -6.05
CA ALA A 85 5.40 3.78 -7.20
C ALA A 85 4.80 2.42 -6.87
N LEU A 86 5.04 1.90 -5.65
CA LEU A 86 4.47 0.64 -5.17
C LEU A 86 2.93 0.74 -5.05
N ALA A 87 2.42 1.83 -4.50
CA ALA A 87 0.97 2.06 -4.40
C ALA A 87 0.31 2.10 -5.78
N LEU A 88 0.92 2.83 -6.72
CA LEU A 88 0.42 2.91 -8.10
C LEU A 88 0.50 1.56 -8.82
N PHE A 89 1.53 0.78 -8.56
CA PHE A 89 1.65 -0.59 -9.08
C PHE A 89 0.51 -1.47 -8.58
N PHE A 90 0.24 -1.50 -7.27
CA PHE A 90 -0.87 -2.27 -6.71
C PHE A 90 -2.22 -1.79 -7.23
N LEU A 91 -2.42 -0.47 -7.33
CA LEU A 91 -3.64 0.11 -7.88
C LEU A 91 -3.86 -0.32 -9.35
N ALA A 92 -2.83 -0.25 -10.18
CA ALA A 92 -2.91 -0.66 -11.57
C ALA A 92 -3.14 -2.17 -11.72
N TRP A 93 -2.45 -2.97 -10.91
CA TRP A 93 -2.61 -4.42 -10.89
C TRP A 93 -4.02 -4.82 -10.44
N GLU A 94 -4.50 -4.27 -9.33
CA GLU A 94 -5.87 -4.48 -8.83
C GLU A 94 -6.91 -4.10 -9.89
N ALA A 95 -6.78 -2.92 -10.48
CA ALA A 95 -7.70 -2.47 -11.53
C ALA A 95 -7.68 -3.42 -12.74
N ALA A 96 -6.50 -3.81 -13.20
CA ALA A 96 -6.37 -4.65 -14.41
C ALA A 96 -6.88 -6.07 -14.19
N THR A 97 -6.68 -6.66 -13.02
CA THR A 97 -7.01 -8.06 -12.74
C THR A 97 -8.38 -8.24 -12.09
N ALA A 98 -8.61 -7.56 -10.95
CA ALA A 98 -9.82 -7.76 -10.16
C ALA A 98 -11.01 -6.97 -10.69
N LYS A 99 -10.80 -5.74 -11.20
CA LYS A 99 -11.90 -4.84 -11.57
C LYS A 99 -12.28 -4.90 -13.05
N TYR A 100 -11.31 -4.96 -13.94
CA TYR A 100 -11.55 -5.02 -15.37
C TYR A 100 -11.43 -6.42 -15.97
N GLY A 101 -10.85 -7.39 -15.25
CA GLY A 101 -10.65 -8.74 -15.77
C GLY A 101 -9.81 -8.78 -17.07
N LEU A 102 -8.89 -7.82 -17.28
CA LEU A 102 -8.11 -7.69 -18.51
C LEU A 102 -7.08 -8.82 -18.67
N LEU A 103 -6.66 -9.42 -17.57
CA LEU A 103 -5.64 -10.46 -17.56
C LEU A 103 -6.28 -11.83 -17.29
N PRO A 104 -5.94 -12.84 -18.10
CA PRO A 104 -6.58 -14.14 -18.01
C PRO A 104 -6.15 -14.89 -16.74
N LEU A 105 -7.12 -15.41 -16.01
CA LEU A 105 -6.88 -16.41 -14.97
C LEU A 105 -6.48 -17.74 -15.63
N PRO A 106 -5.61 -18.54 -15.03
CA PRO A 106 -4.98 -18.41 -13.70
C PRO A 106 -3.59 -17.73 -13.72
N PHE A 107 -3.15 -17.19 -14.87
CA PHE A 107 -1.76 -16.73 -15.06
C PHE A 107 -1.45 -15.42 -14.30
N PHE A 108 -2.46 -14.57 -14.13
CA PHE A 108 -2.33 -13.29 -13.44
C PHE A 108 -3.42 -13.15 -12.38
N PRO A 109 -3.25 -13.81 -11.21
CA PRO A 109 -4.22 -13.69 -10.13
C PRO A 109 -4.23 -12.26 -9.57
N PRO A 110 -5.39 -11.77 -9.10
CA PRO A 110 -5.46 -10.49 -8.42
C PRO A 110 -4.76 -10.54 -7.06
N PRO A 111 -4.39 -9.39 -6.48
CA PRO A 111 -3.69 -9.32 -5.20
C PRO A 111 -4.42 -10.06 -4.06
N GLN A 112 -5.76 -10.04 -4.06
CA GLN A 112 -6.60 -10.76 -3.08
C GLN A 112 -6.38 -12.28 -3.13
N ALA A 113 -6.30 -12.86 -4.33
CA ALA A 113 -6.09 -14.29 -4.48
C ALA A 113 -4.68 -14.71 -3.99
N ILE A 114 -3.68 -13.86 -4.17
CA ILE A 114 -2.34 -14.10 -3.61
C ILE A 114 -2.37 -14.01 -2.09
N LEU A 115 -3.08 -13.02 -1.54
CA LEU A 115 -3.25 -12.88 -0.10
C LEU A 115 -3.95 -14.09 0.52
N GLU A 116 -4.97 -14.63 -0.14
CA GLU A 116 -5.68 -15.84 0.25
C GLU A 116 -4.73 -17.02 0.39
N VAL A 117 -3.98 -17.33 -0.66
CA VAL A 117 -2.99 -18.44 -0.65
C VAL A 117 -1.98 -18.24 0.49
N PHE A 118 -1.50 -17.02 0.68
CA PHE A 118 -0.52 -16.71 1.71
C PHE A 118 -1.08 -16.93 3.13
N ILE A 119 -2.32 -16.51 3.40
CA ILE A 119 -2.96 -16.68 4.70
C ILE A 119 -3.25 -18.15 4.95
N ASP A 120 -3.77 -18.88 3.96
CA ASP A 120 -4.10 -20.29 4.09
C ASP A 120 -2.86 -21.17 4.34
N ASP A 121 -1.76 -20.88 3.63
CA ASP A 121 -0.50 -21.60 3.84
C ASP A 121 0.09 -21.29 5.22
N TRP A 122 0.00 -20.04 5.68
CA TRP A 122 0.44 -19.67 7.01
C TRP A 122 -0.39 -20.36 8.10
N ALA A 123 -1.71 -20.42 7.94
CA ALA A 123 -2.60 -21.12 8.87
C ALA A 123 -2.28 -22.63 8.94
N ARG A 124 -2.03 -23.28 7.80
CA ARG A 124 -1.63 -24.69 7.74
C ARG A 124 -0.28 -24.94 8.42
N LEU A 125 0.68 -24.03 8.27
CA LEU A 125 1.99 -24.15 8.93
C LEU A 125 1.87 -24.01 10.44
N ALA A 126 1.05 -23.05 10.92
CA ALA A 126 0.79 -22.85 12.35
C ALA A 126 0.10 -24.08 12.97
N ASP A 127 -0.85 -24.68 12.28
CA ASP A 127 -1.56 -25.89 12.70
C ASP A 127 -0.61 -27.11 12.80
N ARG A 128 0.28 -27.28 11.83
CA ARG A 128 1.30 -28.33 11.88
C ARG A 128 2.27 -28.17 13.05
N GLN A 129 2.66 -26.93 13.38
CA GLN A 129 3.54 -26.67 14.52
C GLN A 129 2.84 -26.97 15.86
N SER A 130 1.53 -26.71 15.96
CA SER A 130 0.76 -27.06 17.15
C SER A 130 0.66 -28.57 17.39
N LEU A 131 0.58 -29.36 16.32
CA LEU A 131 0.52 -30.83 16.38
C LEU A 131 1.87 -31.48 16.68
N THR A 132 2.98 -30.87 16.31
CA THR A 132 4.34 -31.37 16.58
C THR A 132 4.89 -30.96 17.96
N GLY A 133 4.19 -30.08 18.66
CA GLY A 133 4.53 -29.63 20.01
C GLY A 133 3.92 -30.46 21.15
N LEU A 134 3.25 -31.57 20.84
CA LEU A 134 2.78 -32.62 21.74
C LEU A 134 3.72 -33.81 21.69
#